data_c0845f83faff9826b9becb907587a38e
#
_entry.id   c0845f83faff9826b9becb907587a38e
#
_cell.length_a   1.000
_cell.length_b   1.000
_cell.length_c   1.000
_cell.angle_alpha   90.00
_cell.angle_beta   90.00
_cell.angle_gamma   90.00
#
_symmetry.space_group_name_H-M   'P 1'
#
loop_
_entity.id
_entity.type
_entity.pdbx_description
1 polymer ?
#
loop_
_entity_poly.entity_id
_entity_poly.type
_entity_poly.pdbx_seq_one_letter_code
_entity_poly.pdbx_strand_id
1 'polypeptide(L)'
;MNADKPYFAIGFPNMAGGYEVRNRYFKGCVAPKEISHIRQQGEPRNMCYLFEGFMDYLPFLTIRIKNNPQYPRLTTQDYIILNSVSNLAKVESLLTNYTQIGSFLDNDTAGRNAYETLKAKFGERLLDKSLYYRDYKDLNDYLCGKPLSQSAEPIKQEKQVQSARRMMQPPKKRGLKM
;
A
#
# COMPACT_ATOMS: atom_id res chain seq x y z
N MET A 1 -22.76 6.47 20.40
CA MET A 1 -21.38 6.94 20.12
C MET A 1 -21.01 7.92 21.23
N ASN A 2 -19.98 7.60 22.01
CA ASN A 2 -19.49 8.55 23.01
C ASN A 2 -18.81 9.72 22.28
N ALA A 3 -19.43 10.89 22.31
CA ALA A 3 -19.05 12.08 21.56
C ALA A 3 -17.77 12.82 22.08
N ASP A 4 -17.14 12.34 23.15
CA ASP A 4 -16.20 13.17 23.92
C ASP A 4 -14.73 12.71 23.94
N LYS A 5 -14.32 11.78 23.07
CA LYS A 5 -12.89 11.46 22.96
C LYS A 5 -12.32 12.01 21.67
N PRO A 6 -11.46 13.05 21.73
CA PRO A 6 -10.75 13.52 20.54
C PRO A 6 -9.81 12.40 20.03
N TYR A 7 -9.87 12.14 18.74
CA TYR A 7 -8.96 11.21 18.07
C TYR A 7 -7.92 12.01 17.28
N PHE A 8 -6.65 11.77 17.59
CA PHE A 8 -5.57 12.29 16.77
C PHE A 8 -5.31 11.37 15.57
N ALA A 9 -5.22 11.94 14.38
CA ALA A 9 -4.84 11.25 13.17
C ALA A 9 -3.96 12.15 12.30
N ILE A 10 -3.08 11.54 11.52
CA ILE A 10 -2.36 12.23 10.45
C ILE A 10 -3.36 12.40 9.30
N GLY A 11 -3.55 13.64 8.85
CA GLY A 11 -4.36 13.98 7.67
C GLY A 11 -3.44 14.31 6.50
N PHE A 12 -3.68 13.67 5.34
CA PHE A 12 -2.96 13.92 4.11
C PHE A 12 -3.94 14.42 3.04
N PRO A 13 -3.76 15.64 2.48
CA PRO A 13 -4.72 16.23 1.57
C PRO A 13 -4.71 15.53 0.21
N ASN A 14 -5.86 15.47 -0.43
CA ASN A 14 -6.03 15.00 -1.80
C ASN A 14 -6.40 16.15 -2.76
N MET A 15 -6.45 15.86 -4.06
CA MET A 15 -6.69 16.87 -5.10
C MET A 15 -8.11 17.47 -5.08
N ALA A 16 -9.06 16.82 -4.45
CA ALA A 16 -10.45 17.27 -4.38
C ALA A 16 -10.78 18.03 -3.08
N GLY A 17 -9.78 18.34 -2.25
CA GLY A 17 -9.97 19.05 -0.98
C GLY A 17 -10.38 18.14 0.19
N GLY A 18 -10.43 16.83 -0.01
CA GLY A 18 -10.59 15.85 1.05
C GLY A 18 -9.24 15.48 1.70
N TYR A 19 -9.29 14.60 2.69
CA TYR A 19 -8.10 14.14 3.42
C TYR A 19 -8.14 12.63 3.60
N GLU A 20 -7.04 11.96 3.28
CA GLU A 20 -6.78 10.62 3.81
C GLU A 20 -6.31 10.76 5.26
N VAL A 21 -6.89 9.97 6.17
CA VAL A 21 -6.59 10.06 7.60
C VAL A 21 -6.12 8.72 8.16
N ARG A 22 -5.10 8.75 8.98
CA ARG A 22 -4.49 7.56 9.56
C ARG A 22 -4.03 7.78 10.99
N ASN A 23 -4.32 6.82 11.85
CA ASN A 23 -3.64 6.64 13.13
C ASN A 23 -3.38 5.15 13.38
N ARG A 24 -2.93 4.79 14.58
CA ARG A 24 -2.63 3.40 14.95
C ARG A 24 -3.82 2.46 14.78
N TYR A 25 -5.04 2.95 14.94
CA TYR A 25 -6.27 2.15 15.04
C TYR A 25 -7.22 2.35 13.86
N PHE A 26 -7.00 3.38 13.06
CA PHE A 26 -7.98 3.82 12.07
C PHE A 26 -7.31 4.25 10.77
N LYS A 27 -7.91 3.80 9.66
CA LYS A 27 -7.66 4.28 8.30
C LYS A 27 -9.00 4.75 7.73
N GLY A 28 -9.06 5.97 7.24
CA GLY A 28 -10.28 6.53 6.68
C GLY A 28 -9.99 7.69 5.74
N CYS A 29 -11.08 8.30 5.28
CA CYS A 29 -11.04 9.46 4.41
C CYS A 29 -12.08 10.47 4.86
N VAL A 30 -11.69 11.73 4.96
CA VAL A 30 -12.61 12.87 5.01
C VAL A 30 -12.90 13.23 3.56
N ALA A 31 -14.18 13.09 3.16
CA ALA A 31 -14.62 13.25 1.77
C ALA A 31 -14.30 14.66 1.20
N PRO A 32 -14.17 14.77 -0.11
CA PRO A 32 -14.25 13.70 -1.12
C PRO A 32 -13.01 12.82 -1.19
N LYS A 33 -13.18 11.56 -1.66
CA LYS A 33 -12.06 10.63 -1.85
C LYS A 33 -11.43 10.81 -3.23
N GLU A 34 -10.12 11.10 -3.24
CA GLU A 34 -9.38 11.35 -4.49
C GLU A 34 -7.90 10.99 -4.31
N ILE A 35 -7.15 10.97 -5.40
CA ILE A 35 -5.69 10.86 -5.41
C ILE A 35 -5.06 12.13 -4.84
N SER A 36 -3.79 12.02 -4.43
CA SER A 36 -2.97 13.19 -4.12
C SER A 36 -1.88 13.35 -5.20
N HIS A 37 -1.66 14.57 -5.67
CA HIS A 37 -0.63 14.88 -6.65
C HIS A 37 0.22 16.05 -6.14
N ILE A 38 1.48 15.77 -5.86
CA ILE A 38 2.45 16.75 -5.39
C ILE A 38 3.36 17.11 -6.57
N ARG A 39 3.10 18.26 -7.17
CA ARG A 39 3.91 18.82 -8.25
C ARG A 39 4.99 19.72 -7.68
N GLN A 40 6.20 19.59 -8.22
CA GLN A 40 7.29 20.47 -7.86
C GLN A 40 7.14 21.82 -8.57
N GLN A 41 7.58 22.88 -7.90
CA GLN A 41 7.58 24.22 -8.49
C GLN A 41 8.68 24.35 -9.57
N GLY A 42 8.50 25.29 -10.49
CA GLY A 42 9.41 25.57 -11.58
C GLY A 42 9.14 24.69 -12.79
N GLU A 43 10.21 24.28 -13.48
CA GLU A 43 10.11 23.47 -14.71
C GLU A 43 9.41 22.14 -14.51
N PRO A 44 8.59 21.68 -15.48
CA PRO A 44 7.94 20.39 -15.43
C PRO A 44 8.93 19.24 -15.22
N ARG A 45 8.57 18.29 -14.38
CA ARG A 45 9.42 17.10 -14.13
C ARG A 45 9.13 16.01 -15.14
N ASN A 46 10.21 15.37 -15.62
CA ASN A 46 10.11 14.22 -16.51
C ASN A 46 9.84 12.90 -15.76
N MET A 47 10.04 12.90 -14.45
CA MET A 47 9.89 11.73 -13.58
C MET A 47 8.78 11.95 -12.56
N CYS A 48 7.98 10.90 -12.33
CA CYS A 48 7.02 10.82 -11.26
C CYS A 48 7.25 9.57 -10.42
N TYR A 49 7.05 9.67 -9.12
CA TYR A 49 6.96 8.51 -8.24
C TYR A 49 5.51 8.27 -7.81
N LEU A 50 5.06 7.02 -7.98
CA LEU A 50 3.70 6.57 -7.70
C LEU A 50 3.70 5.71 -6.44
N PHE A 51 2.85 6.05 -5.48
CA PHE A 51 2.66 5.32 -4.21
C PHE A 51 1.22 4.83 -4.07
N GLU A 52 1.03 3.70 -3.37
CA GLU A 52 -0.31 3.21 -3.07
C GLU A 52 -1.00 4.08 -2.01
N GLY A 53 -0.30 4.41 -0.94
CA GLY A 53 -0.79 5.24 0.15
C GLY A 53 0.20 6.30 0.61
N PHE A 54 -0.29 7.32 1.32
CA PHE A 54 0.59 8.34 1.88
C PHE A 54 1.48 7.78 3.01
N MET A 55 1.09 6.64 3.59
CA MET A 55 1.90 5.92 4.57
C MET A 55 3.09 5.18 3.95
N ASP A 56 3.25 5.21 2.62
CA ASP A 56 4.43 4.75 1.90
C ASP A 56 5.25 5.93 1.40
N TYR A 57 4.56 7.01 1.02
CA TYR A 57 5.20 8.26 0.64
C TYR A 57 6.01 8.88 1.79
N LEU A 58 5.47 8.95 3.03
CA LEU A 58 6.19 9.50 4.18
C LEU A 58 7.46 8.69 4.55
N PRO A 59 7.44 7.34 4.61
CA PRO A 59 8.63 6.52 4.72
C PRO A 59 9.65 6.76 3.61
N PHE A 60 9.20 6.91 2.36
CA PHE A 60 10.10 7.26 1.25
C PHE A 60 10.87 8.55 1.55
N LEU A 61 10.20 9.63 1.96
CA LEU A 61 10.85 10.88 2.34
C LEU A 61 11.86 10.67 3.47
N THR A 62 11.45 9.92 4.50
CA THR A 62 12.29 9.62 5.67
C THR A 62 13.56 8.89 5.26
N ILE A 63 13.45 7.85 4.42
CA ILE A 63 14.59 7.06 3.91
C ILE A 63 15.52 7.94 3.07
N ARG A 64 14.96 8.77 2.19
CA ARG A 64 15.76 9.67 1.34
C ARG A 64 16.55 10.68 2.17
N ILE A 65 15.94 11.28 3.18
CA ILE A 65 16.59 12.24 4.07
C ILE A 65 17.67 11.54 4.92
N LYS A 66 17.38 10.37 5.47
CA LYS A 66 18.36 9.59 6.26
C LYS A 66 19.59 9.19 5.43
N ASN A 67 19.38 8.73 4.19
CA ASN A 67 20.44 8.23 3.35
C ASN A 67 21.30 9.35 2.74
N ASN A 68 20.72 10.54 2.54
CA ASN A 68 21.44 11.68 2.02
C ASN A 68 20.89 12.99 2.63
N PRO A 69 21.29 13.33 3.87
CA PRO A 69 20.74 14.48 4.59
C PRO A 69 20.99 15.82 3.88
N GLN A 70 22.14 15.97 3.19
CA GLN A 70 22.49 17.24 2.53
C GLN A 70 21.77 17.42 1.19
N TYR A 71 21.54 16.32 0.45
CA TYR A 71 20.93 16.34 -0.89
C TYR A 71 19.92 15.20 -1.06
N PRO A 72 18.77 15.23 -0.37
CA PRO A 72 17.82 14.14 -0.43
C PRO A 72 17.09 14.02 -1.77
N ARG A 73 17.28 15.01 -2.68
CA ARG A 73 16.70 15.03 -4.04
C ARG A 73 15.19 14.83 -4.04
N LEU A 74 14.47 15.53 -3.15
CA LEU A 74 13.02 15.42 -3.04
C LEU A 74 12.26 16.25 -4.07
N THR A 75 12.94 17.16 -4.77
CA THR A 75 12.35 18.08 -5.74
C THR A 75 12.69 17.74 -7.19
N THR A 76 13.39 16.61 -7.43
CA THR A 76 13.79 16.18 -8.78
C THR A 76 12.68 15.42 -9.53
N GLN A 77 11.62 15.03 -8.84
CA GLN A 77 10.46 14.31 -9.37
C GLN A 77 9.17 14.82 -8.73
N ASP A 78 8.06 14.62 -9.43
CA ASP A 78 6.72 14.77 -8.87
C ASP A 78 6.30 13.50 -8.15
N TYR A 79 5.22 13.59 -7.34
CA TYR A 79 4.70 12.44 -6.59
C TYR A 79 3.19 12.33 -6.78
N ILE A 80 2.72 11.11 -7.03
CA ILE A 80 1.31 10.76 -7.09
C ILE A 80 1.05 9.68 -6.05
N ILE A 81 0.03 9.87 -5.24
CA ILE A 81 -0.43 8.90 -4.25
C ILE A 81 -1.84 8.49 -4.62
N LEU A 82 -2.05 7.19 -4.87
CA LEU A 82 -3.36 6.63 -5.25
C LEU A 82 -4.40 6.80 -4.14
N ASN A 83 -3.97 6.73 -2.88
CA ASN A 83 -4.81 6.64 -1.68
C ASN A 83 -5.69 5.38 -1.65
N SER A 84 -5.82 4.67 -2.75
CA SER A 84 -6.39 3.34 -2.93
C SER A 84 -6.11 2.85 -4.34
N VAL A 85 -5.85 1.56 -4.54
CA VAL A 85 -5.72 0.94 -5.88
C VAL A 85 -6.98 1.15 -6.75
N SER A 86 -8.15 1.36 -6.15
CA SER A 86 -9.38 1.68 -6.88
C SER A 86 -9.32 3.01 -7.65
N ASN A 87 -8.38 3.88 -7.32
CA ASN A 87 -8.16 5.14 -8.03
C ASN A 87 -7.17 5.01 -9.21
N LEU A 88 -6.73 3.78 -9.54
CA LEU A 88 -5.72 3.53 -10.58
C LEU A 88 -6.09 4.19 -11.92
N ALA A 89 -7.34 4.07 -12.37
CA ALA A 89 -7.80 4.65 -13.61
C ALA A 89 -7.67 6.20 -13.66
N LYS A 90 -7.76 6.87 -12.50
CA LYS A 90 -7.68 8.32 -12.41
C LYS A 90 -6.26 8.86 -12.66
N VAL A 91 -5.23 8.08 -12.39
CA VAL A 91 -3.84 8.52 -12.55
C VAL A 91 -3.29 8.29 -13.94
N GLU A 92 -3.94 7.46 -14.75
CA GLU A 92 -3.42 7.08 -16.07
C GLU A 92 -3.18 8.28 -16.97
N SER A 93 -4.11 9.23 -17.04
CA SER A 93 -3.95 10.46 -17.85
C SER A 93 -2.83 11.35 -17.31
N LEU A 94 -2.64 11.43 -16.01
CA LEU A 94 -1.55 12.20 -15.40
C LEU A 94 -0.20 11.57 -15.71
N LEU A 95 -0.10 10.23 -15.62
CA LEU A 95 1.14 9.49 -15.87
C LEU A 95 1.63 9.60 -17.31
N THR A 96 0.75 9.92 -18.28
CA THR A 96 1.17 10.17 -19.67
C THR A 96 2.15 11.32 -19.82
N ASN A 97 2.13 12.29 -18.90
CA ASN A 97 2.99 13.48 -18.94
C ASN A 97 4.44 13.19 -18.51
N TYR A 98 4.73 11.98 -17.98
CA TYR A 98 6.06 11.63 -17.48
C TYR A 98 6.75 10.63 -18.40
N THR A 99 8.04 10.84 -18.66
CA THR A 99 8.86 9.91 -19.43
C THR A 99 9.36 8.74 -18.60
N GLN A 100 9.40 8.89 -17.26
CA GLN A 100 9.76 7.84 -16.33
C GLN A 100 8.80 7.85 -15.13
N ILE A 101 8.37 6.66 -14.74
CA ILE A 101 7.44 6.45 -13.62
C ILE A 101 8.06 5.41 -12.68
N GLY A 102 8.41 5.81 -11.46
CA GLY A 102 8.87 4.87 -10.43
C GLY A 102 7.71 4.39 -9.58
N SER A 103 7.35 3.12 -9.68
CA SER A 103 6.22 2.52 -8.96
C SER A 103 6.66 1.99 -7.60
N PHE A 104 6.12 2.56 -6.52
CA PHE A 104 6.26 2.12 -5.12
C PHE A 104 4.93 1.56 -4.61
N LEU A 105 4.37 0.58 -5.32
CA LEU A 105 3.14 -0.11 -4.91
C LEU A 105 3.45 -1.26 -3.95
N ASP A 106 2.43 -1.70 -3.22
CA ASP A 106 2.56 -2.79 -2.25
C ASP A 106 2.96 -4.11 -2.91
N ASN A 107 3.68 -4.96 -2.19
CA ASN A 107 4.04 -6.32 -2.62
C ASN A 107 2.92 -7.35 -2.33
N ASP A 108 1.69 -6.89 -2.08
CA ASP A 108 0.53 -7.78 -2.00
C ASP A 108 -0.14 -7.97 -3.39
N THR A 109 -1.17 -8.82 -3.43
CA THR A 109 -1.86 -9.15 -4.68
C THR A 109 -2.47 -7.91 -5.36
N ALA A 110 -3.02 -6.95 -4.58
CA ALA A 110 -3.66 -5.76 -5.13
C ALA A 110 -2.63 -4.82 -5.75
N GLY A 111 -1.53 -4.56 -5.06
CA GLY A 111 -0.43 -3.72 -5.56
C GLY A 111 0.26 -4.34 -6.78
N ARG A 112 0.47 -5.67 -6.79
CA ARG A 112 1.05 -6.37 -7.95
C ARG A 112 0.13 -6.32 -9.18
N ASN A 113 -1.17 -6.54 -9.01
CA ASN A 113 -2.14 -6.42 -10.12
C ASN A 113 -2.20 -4.99 -10.67
N ALA A 114 -2.15 -3.99 -9.80
CA ALA A 114 -2.09 -2.58 -10.20
C ALA A 114 -0.80 -2.28 -10.98
N TYR A 115 0.34 -2.80 -10.53
CA TYR A 115 1.60 -2.67 -11.26
C TYR A 115 1.52 -3.28 -12.66
N GLU A 116 1.02 -4.51 -12.81
CA GLU A 116 0.91 -5.19 -14.11
C GLU A 116 -0.03 -4.44 -15.06
N THR A 117 -1.13 -3.89 -14.54
CA THR A 117 -2.06 -3.04 -15.33
C THR A 117 -1.34 -1.82 -15.90
N LEU A 118 -0.55 -1.13 -15.07
CA LEU A 118 0.22 0.04 -15.51
C LEU A 118 1.38 -0.35 -16.43
N LYS A 119 2.05 -1.50 -16.17
CA LYS A 119 3.16 -1.99 -17.00
C LYS A 119 2.70 -2.32 -18.41
N ALA A 120 1.53 -2.92 -18.57
CA ALA A 120 0.93 -3.16 -19.87
C ALA A 120 0.70 -1.86 -20.67
N LYS A 121 0.39 -0.75 -19.98
CA LYS A 121 0.12 0.55 -20.61
C LYS A 121 1.37 1.40 -20.85
N PHE A 122 2.28 1.46 -19.89
CA PHE A 122 3.42 2.38 -19.90
C PHE A 122 4.74 1.71 -20.30
N GLY A 123 4.77 0.38 -20.40
CA GLY A 123 5.95 -0.38 -20.87
C GLY A 123 7.21 -0.05 -20.06
N GLU A 124 8.30 0.20 -20.75
CA GLU A 124 9.61 0.48 -20.15
C GLU A 124 9.68 1.81 -19.39
N ARG A 125 8.71 2.70 -19.57
CA ARG A 125 8.61 3.94 -18.78
C ARG A 125 8.28 3.67 -17.31
N LEU A 126 7.64 2.52 -17.00
CA LEU A 126 7.30 2.11 -15.63
C LEU A 126 8.43 1.26 -15.04
N LEU A 127 9.04 1.76 -13.99
CA LEU A 127 10.14 1.14 -13.24
C LEU A 127 9.62 0.60 -11.92
N ASP A 128 9.74 -0.69 -11.69
CA ASP A 128 9.36 -1.32 -10.41
C ASP A 128 10.36 -0.94 -9.32
N LYS A 129 9.92 -0.13 -8.38
CA LYS A 129 10.70 0.27 -7.20
C LYS A 129 10.37 -0.56 -5.97
N SER A 130 9.32 -1.40 -6.02
CA SER A 130 9.00 -2.32 -4.92
C SER A 130 10.08 -3.37 -4.67
N LEU A 131 10.95 -3.61 -5.66
CA LEU A 131 12.12 -4.49 -5.54
C LEU A 131 13.09 -4.05 -4.43
N TYR A 132 13.13 -2.76 -4.06
CA TYR A 132 13.95 -2.27 -2.94
C TYR A 132 13.47 -2.77 -1.57
N TYR A 133 12.18 -3.15 -1.47
CA TYR A 133 11.57 -3.68 -0.25
C TYR A 133 10.83 -5.01 -0.50
N ARG A 134 11.35 -5.84 -1.40
CA ARG A 134 10.72 -7.10 -1.84
C ARG A 134 10.40 -8.08 -0.71
N ASP A 135 11.16 -8.03 0.39
CA ASP A 135 10.96 -8.89 1.56
C ASP A 135 9.93 -8.32 2.56
N TYR A 136 9.31 -7.20 2.22
CA TYR A 136 8.33 -6.48 3.02
C TYR A 136 7.05 -6.25 2.20
N LYS A 137 5.93 -6.11 2.91
CA LYS A 137 4.65 -5.84 2.25
C LYS A 137 4.67 -4.49 1.51
N ASP A 138 5.14 -3.47 2.19
CA ASP A 138 5.14 -2.09 1.74
C ASP A 138 6.37 -1.33 2.26
N LEU A 139 6.52 -0.08 1.85
CA LEU A 139 7.68 0.74 2.22
C LEU A 139 7.65 1.15 3.71
N ASN A 140 6.46 1.25 4.32
CA ASN A 140 6.33 1.52 5.74
C ASN A 140 6.81 0.33 6.58
N ASP A 141 6.45 -0.91 6.20
CA ASP A 141 6.93 -2.11 6.86
C ASP A 141 8.45 -2.26 6.69
N TYR A 142 9.00 -1.90 5.53
CA TYR A 142 10.46 -1.83 5.34
C TYR A 142 11.12 -0.84 6.30
N LEU A 143 10.60 0.40 6.41
CA LEU A 143 11.15 1.40 7.33
C LEU A 143 11.06 0.95 8.80
N CYS A 144 9.99 0.21 9.15
CA CYS A 144 9.74 -0.30 10.50
C CYS A 144 10.45 -1.63 10.80
N GLY A 145 11.14 -2.24 9.82
CA GLY A 145 11.82 -3.53 9.97
C GLY A 145 10.85 -4.71 10.22
N LYS A 146 9.69 -4.74 9.55
CA LYS A 146 8.65 -5.78 9.68
C LYS A 146 8.56 -6.64 8.42
N PRO A 147 9.45 -7.62 8.21
CA PRO A 147 9.44 -8.44 7.00
C PRO A 147 8.20 -9.35 6.92
N LEU A 148 7.85 -9.78 5.70
CA LEU A 148 6.69 -10.63 5.41
C LEU A 148 6.64 -11.92 6.24
N SER A 149 7.79 -12.53 6.55
CA SER A 149 7.88 -13.74 7.37
C SER A 149 7.43 -13.54 8.83
N GLN A 150 7.37 -12.30 9.32
CA GLN A 150 6.90 -11.95 10.66
C GLN A 150 5.44 -11.48 10.67
N SER A 151 4.88 -11.14 9.52
CA SER A 151 3.50 -10.69 9.38
C SER A 151 2.52 -11.80 9.00
N ALA A 152 3.01 -13.01 8.70
CA ALA A 152 2.17 -14.17 8.48
C ALA A 152 1.60 -14.65 9.83
N GLU A 153 0.41 -14.17 10.21
CA GLU A 153 -0.41 -14.89 11.18
C GLU A 153 -0.56 -16.33 10.68
N PRO A 154 -0.40 -17.35 11.55
CA PRO A 154 -0.57 -18.74 11.13
C PRO A 154 -1.97 -18.88 10.55
N ILE A 155 -2.01 -19.22 9.26
CA ILE A 155 -3.25 -19.44 8.52
C ILE A 155 -4.07 -20.45 9.34
N LYS A 156 -5.31 -20.09 9.66
CA LYS A 156 -6.30 -20.93 10.36
C LYS A 156 -6.67 -22.22 9.59
N GLN A 157 -5.74 -22.82 8.87
CA GLN A 157 -5.94 -24.05 8.10
C GLN A 157 -5.97 -25.30 9.00
N GLU A 158 -5.31 -25.30 10.16
CA GLU A 158 -5.35 -26.48 11.04
C GLU A 158 -6.74 -26.78 11.64
N LYS A 159 -7.54 -25.74 11.89
CA LYS A 159 -8.91 -25.97 12.45
C LYS A 159 -9.89 -26.54 11.42
N GLN A 160 -9.72 -26.24 10.13
CA GLN A 160 -10.57 -26.83 9.09
C GLN A 160 -10.20 -28.28 8.79
N VAL A 161 -8.91 -28.64 8.81
CA VAL A 161 -8.45 -30.01 8.60
C VAL A 161 -8.86 -30.92 9.76
N GLN A 162 -8.83 -30.43 11.00
CA GLN A 162 -9.29 -31.22 12.17
C GLN A 162 -10.82 -31.39 12.20
N SER A 163 -11.59 -30.38 11.75
CA SER A 163 -13.07 -30.52 11.67
C SER A 163 -13.48 -31.48 10.55
N ALA A 164 -12.81 -31.46 9.40
CA ALA A 164 -13.03 -32.39 8.30
C ALA A 164 -12.65 -33.86 8.70
N ARG A 165 -11.54 -34.07 9.41
CA ARG A 165 -11.16 -35.40 9.94
C ARG A 165 -12.14 -35.95 10.97
N ARG A 166 -12.80 -35.08 11.74
CA ARG A 166 -13.81 -35.48 12.73
C ARG A 166 -15.12 -35.93 12.11
N MET A 167 -15.47 -35.39 10.93
CA MET A 167 -16.66 -35.77 10.14
C MET A 167 -16.49 -37.10 9.36
N MET A 168 -15.26 -37.55 9.13
CA MET A 168 -14.96 -38.76 8.35
C MET A 168 -14.74 -40.03 9.24
N GLN A 169 -14.91 -39.93 10.54
CA GLN A 169 -14.84 -41.16 11.39
C GLN A 169 -16.15 -41.95 11.35
N PRO A 170 -16.09 -43.25 11.02
CA PRO A 170 -17.30 -44.06 11.01
C PRO A 170 -17.90 -44.20 12.41
N PRO A 171 -19.24 -44.32 12.55
CA PRO A 171 -19.90 -44.39 13.83
C PRO A 171 -19.43 -45.63 14.64
N LYS A 172 -19.04 -45.42 15.89
CA LYS A 172 -18.67 -46.51 16.81
C LYS A 172 -19.86 -47.43 16.98
N LYS A 173 -19.68 -48.72 16.64
CA LYS A 173 -20.65 -49.78 16.88
C LYS A 173 -20.96 -49.83 18.39
N ARG A 174 -22.21 -49.60 18.76
CA ARG A 174 -22.72 -49.90 20.13
C ARG A 174 -22.74 -51.40 20.31
N GLY A 175 -21.91 -51.92 21.20
CA GLY A 175 -21.94 -53.30 21.58
C GLY A 175 -23.26 -53.60 22.30
N LEU A 176 -24.00 -54.59 21.80
CA LEU A 176 -25.12 -55.20 22.51
C LEU A 176 -24.56 -55.94 23.75
N LYS A 177 -25.01 -55.56 24.92
CA LYS A 177 -24.85 -56.42 26.12
C LYS A 177 -25.97 -57.44 26.11
N MET A 178 -25.61 -58.73 26.08
CA MET A 178 -26.49 -59.83 26.52
C MET A 178 -26.51 -59.83 28.02
#